data_f64e3e015497ebb74c6705361080c79a
#
_entry.id   f64e3e015497ebb74c6705361080c79a
#
_cell.length_a   1.000
_cell.length_b   1.000
_cell.length_c   1.000
_cell.angle_alpha   90.00
_cell.angle_beta   90.00
_cell.angle_gamma   90.00
#
_symmetry.space_group_name_H-M   'P 1'
#
loop_
_entity.id
_entity.type
_entity.pdbx_description
1 polymer ?
#
loop_
_entity_poly.entity_id
_entity_poly.type
_entity_poly.pdbx_seq_one_letter_code
_entity_poly.pdbx_strand_id
1 'polypeptide(L)'
;VSRLQRDDIKKSLIVSCQPVPGGPTDTAEFVIGFARAAVDAGAKALRIESVNYVKAVRPAVTVPIIGIVKRDLEDSPVRITPFVADAEALADAGADIVAFDATDRVRPAAVEALVTAVKARGKLTMADCSSLEDARNALAAGVDFVGTTLSGYVGGPEPVDPDIDLVAAMRALTPYVIAEGRIRTPEQAASAAEAGAFAVVVGSAITRTEHVTAWFRDAVAAAYDANSLQTVLAIDIGGTKTMAALIRGSEVLDEMTVPTARESGPNAWLAGIADSTQPWADRYSHVGIAVTGFIQDGCWSALNPATLGIPDRYPLVDKAREVFGKPAFAINDAQAAAWGEYRFGAGNGGDLVFLTISTGIGGGIIVNGRALTGLAGHFGLIRGPSAGQSPLEDQTSGRWIAAEASKAGYPGTAAEVFDHATRGEAWAAEIVSQSAFRAATLCRDIQMMLDPKQIVIGGGIGLAAGYLDRMRHFFAGVDPRLTPNLVPARLGSRAGIIGVASLAVQRD
;
A
#
# COMPACT_ATOMS: atom_id res chain seq x y z
N VAL A 1 -4.12 -45.98 18.75
CA VAL A 1 -4.11 -44.59 18.25
C VAL A 1 -4.99 -43.80 19.19
N SER A 2 -4.44 -42.80 19.90
CA SER A 2 -5.24 -41.91 20.75
C SER A 2 -6.27 -41.17 19.91
N ARG A 3 -7.50 -41.05 20.47
CA ARG A 3 -8.59 -40.30 19.79
C ARG A 3 -8.16 -38.82 19.67
N LEU A 4 -8.27 -38.24 18.48
CA LEU A 4 -7.98 -36.82 18.25
C LEU A 4 -8.78 -35.93 19.22
N GLN A 5 -8.10 -34.99 19.88
CA GLN A 5 -8.69 -33.95 20.70
C GLN A 5 -8.72 -32.64 19.93
N ARG A 6 -9.69 -31.74 20.21
CA ARG A 6 -9.79 -30.43 19.57
C ARG A 6 -8.49 -29.61 19.69
N ASP A 7 -7.82 -29.69 20.84
CA ASP A 7 -6.62 -28.92 21.13
C ASP A 7 -5.37 -29.38 20.36
N ASP A 8 -5.39 -30.52 19.67
CA ASP A 8 -4.27 -31.00 18.85
C ASP A 8 -3.96 -30.08 17.65
N ILE A 9 -4.95 -29.30 17.20
CA ILE A 9 -4.79 -28.33 16.10
C ILE A 9 -4.84 -26.86 16.56
N LYS A 10 -4.81 -26.60 17.86
CA LYS A 10 -4.89 -25.25 18.42
C LYS A 10 -3.70 -24.39 18.03
N LYS A 11 -3.96 -23.10 17.70
CA LYS A 11 -2.91 -22.10 17.36
C LYS A 11 -1.98 -22.60 16.27
N SER A 12 -2.54 -23.18 15.21
CA SER A 12 -1.76 -23.82 14.16
C SER A 12 -2.17 -23.40 12.76
N LEU A 13 -1.22 -23.58 11.84
CA LEU A 13 -1.49 -23.54 10.41
C LEU A 13 -1.99 -24.91 9.96
N ILE A 14 -3.09 -24.90 9.21
CA ILE A 14 -3.64 -26.03 8.47
C ILE A 14 -3.42 -25.76 6.99
N VAL A 15 -2.82 -26.69 6.28
CA VAL A 15 -2.61 -26.51 4.83
C VAL A 15 -3.67 -27.27 4.05
N SER A 16 -4.39 -26.55 3.18
CA SER A 16 -5.39 -27.14 2.30
C SER A 16 -4.72 -27.61 0.99
N CYS A 17 -4.60 -28.93 0.82
CA CYS A 17 -4.01 -29.54 -0.38
C CYS A 17 -5.14 -29.98 -1.33
N GLN A 18 -5.69 -29.01 -2.05
CA GLN A 18 -6.77 -29.23 -3.01
C GLN A 18 -6.30 -28.73 -4.38
N PRO A 19 -5.88 -29.62 -5.30
CA PRO A 19 -5.47 -29.22 -6.63
C PRO A 19 -6.61 -28.56 -7.42
N VAL A 20 -6.25 -27.89 -8.50
CA VAL A 20 -7.25 -27.41 -9.47
C VAL A 20 -7.79 -28.65 -10.22
N PRO A 21 -9.11 -28.89 -10.21
CA PRO A 21 -9.70 -30.06 -10.86
C PRO A 21 -9.30 -30.16 -12.33
N GLY A 22 -8.79 -31.34 -12.73
CA GLY A 22 -8.29 -31.60 -14.08
C GLY A 22 -6.97 -30.90 -14.42
N GLY A 23 -6.36 -30.19 -13.46
CA GLY A 23 -5.07 -29.54 -13.65
C GLY A 23 -3.88 -30.50 -13.56
N PRO A 24 -2.66 -30.04 -13.88
CA PRO A 24 -1.45 -30.86 -13.87
C PRO A 24 -1.11 -31.47 -12.51
N THR A 25 -1.56 -30.84 -11.43
CA THR A 25 -1.32 -31.28 -10.04
C THR A 25 -2.47 -32.09 -9.45
N ASP A 26 -3.52 -32.38 -10.24
CA ASP A 26 -4.69 -33.16 -9.81
C ASP A 26 -4.44 -34.67 -9.87
N THR A 27 -3.44 -35.12 -9.10
CA THR A 27 -3.09 -36.54 -8.95
C THR A 27 -2.74 -36.85 -7.49
N ALA A 28 -2.92 -38.12 -7.09
CA ALA A 28 -2.60 -38.57 -5.74
C ALA A 28 -1.12 -38.33 -5.38
N GLU A 29 -0.21 -38.45 -6.33
CA GLU A 29 1.23 -38.26 -6.13
C GLU A 29 1.52 -36.78 -5.74
N PHE A 30 0.97 -35.81 -6.46
CA PHE A 30 1.14 -34.40 -6.14
C PHE A 30 0.49 -34.03 -4.81
N VAL A 31 -0.72 -34.54 -4.53
CA VAL A 31 -1.41 -34.25 -3.25
C VAL A 31 -0.61 -34.82 -2.07
N ILE A 32 -0.05 -36.02 -2.17
CA ILE A 32 0.86 -36.59 -1.16
C ILE A 32 2.12 -35.73 -1.02
N GLY A 33 2.71 -35.29 -2.13
CA GLY A 33 3.88 -34.42 -2.14
C GLY A 33 3.64 -33.09 -1.40
N PHE A 34 2.55 -32.41 -1.73
CA PHE A 34 2.14 -31.17 -1.02
C PHE A 34 1.86 -31.41 0.47
N ALA A 35 1.16 -32.51 0.80
CA ALA A 35 0.84 -32.86 2.18
C ALA A 35 2.12 -33.06 3.02
N ARG A 36 3.07 -33.83 2.50
CA ARG A 36 4.37 -34.07 3.18
C ARG A 36 5.16 -32.80 3.32
N ALA A 37 5.34 -32.04 2.24
CA ALA A 37 6.07 -30.77 2.27
C ALA A 37 5.47 -29.77 3.29
N ALA A 38 4.14 -29.68 3.37
CA ALA A 38 3.45 -28.85 4.34
C ALA A 38 3.72 -29.30 5.80
N VAL A 39 3.67 -30.62 6.04
CA VAL A 39 3.96 -31.20 7.37
C VAL A 39 5.41 -30.99 7.76
N ASP A 40 6.36 -31.22 6.85
CA ASP A 40 7.80 -31.02 7.07
C ASP A 40 8.11 -29.54 7.37
N ALA A 41 7.34 -28.62 6.77
CA ALA A 41 7.43 -27.18 7.05
C ALA A 41 6.69 -26.74 8.33
N GLY A 42 6.03 -27.65 9.06
CA GLY A 42 5.43 -27.37 10.37
C GLY A 42 3.91 -27.22 10.40
N ALA A 43 3.20 -27.52 9.32
CA ALA A 43 1.74 -27.60 9.35
C ALA A 43 1.29 -28.68 10.37
N LYS A 44 0.30 -28.35 11.21
CA LYS A 44 -0.17 -29.26 12.26
C LYS A 44 -1.42 -30.06 11.87
N ALA A 45 -2.04 -29.70 10.76
CA ALA A 45 -3.13 -30.46 10.15
C ALA A 45 -3.19 -30.17 8.65
N LEU A 46 -3.93 -31.00 7.94
CA LEU A 46 -4.15 -30.88 6.50
C LEU A 46 -5.66 -30.83 6.21
N ARG A 47 -6.06 -30.14 5.12
CA ARG A 47 -7.40 -30.22 4.58
C ARG A 47 -7.32 -30.83 3.17
N ILE A 48 -8.00 -31.98 2.98
CA ILE A 48 -7.86 -32.80 1.78
C ILE A 48 -9.24 -33.00 1.14
N GLU A 49 -9.31 -32.79 -0.17
CA GLU A 49 -10.52 -33.05 -0.96
C GLU A 49 -10.49 -34.46 -1.53
N SER A 50 -11.66 -35.08 -1.57
CA SER A 50 -12.01 -36.40 -2.03
C SER A 50 -11.60 -37.56 -1.10
N VAL A 51 -12.44 -38.58 -1.07
CA VAL A 51 -12.20 -39.84 -0.34
C VAL A 51 -10.90 -40.50 -0.83
N ASN A 52 -10.64 -40.47 -2.15
CA ASN A 52 -9.46 -41.09 -2.74
C ASN A 52 -8.16 -40.41 -2.26
N TYR A 53 -8.13 -39.07 -2.22
CA TYR A 53 -6.94 -38.35 -1.78
C TYR A 53 -6.75 -38.47 -0.25
N VAL A 54 -7.81 -38.45 0.56
CA VAL A 54 -7.71 -38.75 1.99
C VAL A 54 -7.08 -40.12 2.22
N LYS A 55 -7.57 -41.14 1.51
CA LYS A 55 -7.04 -42.52 1.60
C LYS A 55 -5.58 -42.61 1.15
N ALA A 56 -5.19 -41.86 0.13
CA ALA A 56 -3.81 -41.86 -0.39
C ALA A 56 -2.84 -41.10 0.54
N VAL A 57 -3.27 -39.98 1.13
CA VAL A 57 -2.46 -39.13 2.02
C VAL A 57 -2.30 -39.73 3.42
N ARG A 58 -3.34 -40.40 3.94
CA ARG A 58 -3.35 -40.90 5.32
C ARG A 58 -2.12 -41.73 5.72
N PRO A 59 -1.63 -42.70 4.93
CA PRO A 59 -0.43 -43.45 5.28
C PRO A 59 0.88 -42.65 5.20
N ALA A 60 0.87 -41.50 4.55
CA ALA A 60 2.06 -40.67 4.29
C ALA A 60 2.28 -39.59 5.35
N VAL A 61 1.29 -39.34 6.24
CA VAL A 61 1.37 -38.28 7.26
C VAL A 61 0.79 -38.77 8.60
N THR A 62 1.23 -38.15 9.70
CA THR A 62 0.72 -38.46 11.05
C THR A 62 -0.21 -37.38 11.61
N VAL A 63 -0.18 -36.19 11.04
CA VAL A 63 -1.01 -35.06 11.48
C VAL A 63 -2.48 -35.29 11.16
N PRO A 64 -3.42 -34.61 11.88
CA PRO A 64 -4.85 -34.67 11.60
C PRO A 64 -5.20 -34.28 10.16
N ILE A 65 -6.19 -34.95 9.59
CA ILE A 65 -6.73 -34.66 8.25
C ILE A 65 -8.19 -34.22 8.39
N ILE A 66 -8.49 -33.02 7.88
CA ILE A 66 -9.84 -32.54 7.62
C ILE A 66 -10.22 -33.01 6.22
N GLY A 67 -11.18 -33.93 6.12
CA GLY A 67 -11.65 -34.46 4.84
C GLY A 67 -12.88 -33.72 4.34
N ILE A 68 -12.95 -33.49 3.03
CA ILE A 68 -14.13 -32.98 2.32
C ILE A 68 -14.34 -33.73 1.00
N VAL A 69 -15.58 -33.70 0.51
CA VAL A 69 -15.93 -34.07 -0.86
C VAL A 69 -16.61 -32.88 -1.51
N LYS A 70 -16.26 -32.53 -2.74
CA LYS A 70 -16.99 -31.52 -3.51
C LYS A 70 -17.83 -32.19 -4.59
N ARG A 71 -19.08 -31.77 -4.69
CA ARG A 71 -20.02 -32.19 -5.73
C ARG A 71 -20.77 -31.00 -6.30
N ASP A 72 -20.93 -30.97 -7.60
CA ASP A 72 -21.83 -30.08 -8.30
C ASP A 72 -23.18 -30.81 -8.49
N LEU A 73 -24.24 -30.28 -7.89
CA LEU A 73 -25.57 -30.87 -7.88
C LEU A 73 -26.52 -29.99 -8.68
N GLU A 74 -27.43 -30.59 -9.43
CA GLU A 74 -28.41 -29.84 -10.24
C GLU A 74 -29.52 -29.21 -9.36
N ASP A 75 -29.84 -29.84 -8.25
CA ASP A 75 -30.97 -29.49 -7.37
C ASP A 75 -30.54 -28.83 -6.05
N SER A 76 -29.25 -28.60 -5.85
CA SER A 76 -28.74 -27.99 -4.61
C SER A 76 -27.47 -27.15 -4.85
N PRO A 77 -27.36 -25.94 -4.28
CA PRO A 77 -26.13 -25.14 -4.33
C PRO A 77 -25.09 -25.58 -3.29
N VAL A 78 -25.40 -26.57 -2.45
CA VAL A 78 -24.48 -27.11 -1.45
C VAL A 78 -23.49 -28.05 -2.14
N ARG A 79 -22.19 -27.72 -2.03
CA ARG A 79 -21.13 -28.48 -2.72
C ARG A 79 -20.27 -29.32 -1.79
N ILE A 80 -20.03 -28.85 -0.55
CA ILE A 80 -19.05 -29.47 0.35
C ILE A 80 -19.73 -30.55 1.19
N THR A 81 -19.36 -31.80 0.94
CA THR A 81 -19.83 -33.01 1.64
C THR A 81 -21.36 -33.04 1.80
N PRO A 82 -22.11 -33.02 0.67
CA PRO A 82 -23.56 -32.81 0.71
C PRO A 82 -24.34 -34.02 1.19
N PHE A 83 -23.79 -35.25 1.18
CA PHE A 83 -24.47 -36.46 1.55
C PHE A 83 -23.86 -37.12 2.78
N VAL A 84 -24.71 -37.81 3.56
CA VAL A 84 -24.28 -38.64 4.71
C VAL A 84 -23.26 -39.71 4.27
N ALA A 85 -23.47 -40.34 3.12
CA ALA A 85 -22.57 -41.34 2.59
C ALA A 85 -21.13 -40.77 2.26
N ASP A 86 -21.06 -39.51 1.86
CA ASP A 86 -19.74 -38.84 1.63
C ASP A 86 -19.02 -38.63 2.97
N ALA A 87 -19.75 -38.17 3.99
CA ALA A 87 -19.21 -37.95 5.33
C ALA A 87 -18.71 -39.27 5.97
N GLU A 88 -19.46 -40.33 5.80
CA GLU A 88 -19.07 -41.68 6.22
C GLU A 88 -17.83 -42.20 5.51
N ALA A 89 -17.81 -42.11 4.19
CA ALA A 89 -16.66 -42.54 3.37
C ALA A 89 -15.37 -41.78 3.71
N LEU A 90 -15.45 -40.47 3.99
CA LEU A 90 -14.29 -39.68 4.42
C LEU A 90 -13.76 -40.15 5.78
N ALA A 91 -14.65 -40.40 6.75
CA ALA A 91 -14.27 -40.91 8.06
C ALA A 91 -13.61 -42.30 7.98
N ASP A 92 -14.16 -43.18 7.14
CA ASP A 92 -13.65 -44.54 6.90
C ASP A 92 -12.32 -44.52 6.13
N ALA A 93 -12.10 -43.50 5.25
CA ALA A 93 -10.85 -43.31 4.54
C ALA A 93 -9.70 -42.78 5.42
N GLY A 94 -9.99 -42.38 6.67
CA GLY A 94 -8.98 -41.93 7.63
C GLY A 94 -8.96 -40.42 7.89
N ALA A 95 -10.00 -39.69 7.49
CA ALA A 95 -10.18 -38.32 7.97
C ALA A 95 -10.42 -38.33 9.49
N ASP A 96 -9.80 -37.39 10.18
CA ASP A 96 -9.96 -37.23 11.64
C ASP A 96 -11.06 -36.20 11.97
N ILE A 97 -11.24 -35.26 11.05
CA ILE A 97 -12.28 -34.24 11.05
C ILE A 97 -12.98 -34.30 9.69
N VAL A 98 -14.30 -34.27 9.66
CA VAL A 98 -15.08 -34.18 8.42
C VAL A 98 -15.73 -32.81 8.35
N ALA A 99 -15.41 -32.04 7.30
CA ALA A 99 -16.00 -30.74 7.05
C ALA A 99 -17.13 -30.83 6.01
N PHE A 100 -18.18 -30.05 6.22
CA PHE A 100 -19.34 -29.98 5.36
C PHE A 100 -19.93 -28.57 5.34
N ASP A 101 -20.58 -28.23 4.22
CA ASP A 101 -21.35 -26.99 4.08
C ASP A 101 -22.47 -26.96 5.13
N ALA A 102 -22.52 -25.90 5.93
CA ALA A 102 -23.54 -25.71 6.98
C ALA A 102 -24.36 -24.43 6.76
N THR A 103 -24.36 -23.91 5.53
CA THR A 103 -25.17 -22.73 5.18
C THR A 103 -26.64 -23.05 5.12
N ASP A 104 -27.49 -22.05 5.37
CA ASP A 104 -28.97 -22.19 5.26
C ASP A 104 -29.38 -22.11 3.77
N ARG A 105 -29.09 -23.20 3.03
CA ARG A 105 -29.45 -23.37 1.61
C ARG A 105 -30.13 -24.73 1.40
N VAL A 106 -30.90 -24.86 0.31
CA VAL A 106 -31.47 -26.14 -0.09
C VAL A 106 -30.39 -27.21 -0.17
N ARG A 107 -30.56 -28.31 0.55
CA ARG A 107 -29.52 -29.31 0.77
C ARG A 107 -30.03 -30.73 0.79
N PRO A 108 -29.22 -31.73 0.30
CA PRO A 108 -29.63 -33.15 0.27
C PRO A 108 -29.74 -33.80 1.65
N ALA A 109 -28.85 -33.42 2.58
CA ALA A 109 -28.84 -33.97 3.94
C ALA A 109 -28.81 -32.84 4.97
N ALA A 110 -29.61 -32.96 6.03
CA ALA A 110 -29.59 -32.03 7.16
C ALA A 110 -28.26 -32.08 7.90
N VAL A 111 -27.82 -30.92 8.44
CA VAL A 111 -26.54 -30.79 9.18
C VAL A 111 -26.49 -31.77 10.36
N GLU A 112 -27.57 -31.94 11.06
CA GLU A 112 -27.69 -32.89 12.22
C GLU A 112 -27.43 -34.34 11.80
N ALA A 113 -27.88 -34.73 10.61
CA ALA A 113 -27.65 -36.07 10.07
C ALA A 113 -26.16 -36.32 9.75
N LEU A 114 -25.47 -35.28 9.17
CA LEU A 114 -24.03 -35.30 8.91
C LEU A 114 -23.24 -35.40 10.23
N VAL A 115 -23.59 -34.56 11.22
CA VAL A 115 -22.97 -34.57 12.56
C VAL A 115 -23.11 -35.94 13.20
N THR A 116 -24.32 -36.53 13.17
CA THR A 116 -24.58 -37.84 13.75
C THR A 116 -23.75 -38.95 13.10
N ALA A 117 -23.69 -38.98 11.78
CA ALA A 117 -22.95 -39.99 11.03
C ALA A 117 -21.43 -39.93 11.30
N VAL A 118 -20.85 -38.73 11.35
CA VAL A 118 -19.43 -38.51 11.63
C VAL A 118 -19.11 -38.90 13.08
N LYS A 119 -19.92 -38.46 14.04
CA LYS A 119 -19.71 -38.76 15.47
C LYS A 119 -19.89 -40.25 15.79
N ALA A 120 -20.78 -40.95 15.09
CA ALA A 120 -20.91 -42.40 15.20
C ALA A 120 -19.63 -43.16 14.84
N ARG A 121 -18.76 -42.56 14.01
CA ARG A 121 -17.42 -43.09 13.65
C ARG A 121 -16.29 -42.56 14.56
N GLY A 122 -16.65 -41.86 15.63
CA GLY A 122 -15.69 -41.31 16.58
C GLY A 122 -14.82 -40.19 16.04
N LYS A 123 -15.27 -39.49 14.98
CA LYS A 123 -14.57 -38.40 14.34
C LYS A 123 -15.13 -37.04 14.76
N LEU A 124 -14.36 -35.97 14.55
CA LEU A 124 -14.78 -34.60 14.80
C LEU A 124 -15.46 -33.99 13.55
N THR A 125 -16.24 -32.96 13.75
CA THR A 125 -17.02 -32.28 12.72
C THR A 125 -16.59 -30.83 12.57
N MET A 126 -16.57 -30.32 11.34
CA MET A 126 -16.36 -28.91 11.03
C MET A 126 -17.49 -28.40 10.12
N ALA A 127 -18.09 -27.29 10.48
CA ALA A 127 -19.10 -26.60 9.69
C ALA A 127 -18.47 -25.49 8.86
N ASP A 128 -18.57 -25.57 7.53
CA ASP A 128 -18.21 -24.49 6.62
C ASP A 128 -19.39 -23.51 6.54
N CYS A 129 -19.22 -22.30 7.09
CA CYS A 129 -20.24 -21.29 7.23
C CYS A 129 -19.98 -20.09 6.33
N SER A 130 -21.03 -19.38 5.92
CA SER A 130 -20.98 -18.11 5.19
C SER A 130 -21.33 -16.92 6.08
N SER A 131 -21.97 -17.15 7.21
CA SER A 131 -22.50 -16.13 8.09
C SER A 131 -22.41 -16.54 9.58
N LEU A 132 -22.64 -15.56 10.46
CA LEU A 132 -22.73 -15.81 11.90
C LEU A 132 -23.94 -16.67 12.27
N GLU A 133 -25.03 -16.56 11.50
CA GLU A 133 -26.25 -17.38 11.72
C GLU A 133 -26.02 -18.84 11.36
N ASP A 134 -25.31 -19.12 10.24
CA ASP A 134 -24.91 -20.49 9.91
C ASP A 134 -24.10 -21.11 11.07
N ALA A 135 -23.17 -20.34 11.64
CA ALA A 135 -22.35 -20.82 12.76
C ALA A 135 -23.19 -21.12 14.00
N ARG A 136 -24.21 -20.31 14.33
CA ARG A 136 -25.15 -20.57 15.45
C ARG A 136 -25.93 -21.85 15.23
N ASN A 137 -26.48 -22.02 14.04
CA ASN A 137 -27.27 -23.20 13.68
C ASN A 137 -26.41 -24.47 13.72
N ALA A 138 -25.20 -24.41 13.18
CA ALA A 138 -24.25 -25.51 13.21
C ALA A 138 -23.82 -25.89 14.62
N LEU A 139 -23.57 -24.91 15.51
CA LEU A 139 -23.27 -25.15 16.93
C LEU A 139 -24.47 -25.81 17.67
N ALA A 140 -25.68 -25.36 17.35
CA ALA A 140 -26.90 -25.99 17.90
C ALA A 140 -27.05 -27.44 17.43
N ALA A 141 -26.67 -27.77 16.19
CA ALA A 141 -26.60 -29.13 15.66
C ALA A 141 -25.45 -29.94 16.26
N GLY A 142 -24.58 -29.32 17.04
CA GLY A 142 -23.52 -29.99 17.81
C GLY A 142 -22.23 -30.22 17.08
N VAL A 143 -21.84 -29.38 16.12
CA VAL A 143 -20.52 -29.43 15.46
C VAL A 143 -19.39 -29.15 16.45
N ASP A 144 -18.19 -29.61 16.13
CA ASP A 144 -16.98 -29.40 16.93
C ASP A 144 -16.24 -28.11 16.59
N PHE A 145 -16.24 -27.72 15.31
CA PHE A 145 -15.62 -26.52 14.78
C PHE A 145 -16.55 -25.77 13.84
N VAL A 146 -16.45 -24.45 13.81
CA VAL A 146 -17.07 -23.60 12.79
C VAL A 146 -16.00 -22.90 11.99
N GLY A 147 -16.15 -22.82 10.66
CA GLY A 147 -15.20 -22.22 9.74
C GLY A 147 -15.79 -21.11 8.91
N THR A 148 -15.00 -20.10 8.55
CA THR A 148 -15.41 -18.98 7.69
C THR A 148 -15.30 -19.30 6.19
N THR A 149 -15.14 -20.56 5.84
CA THR A 149 -14.82 -21.09 4.50
C THR A 149 -15.71 -20.54 3.39
N LEU A 150 -17.01 -20.40 3.65
CA LEU A 150 -18.02 -19.99 2.66
C LEU A 150 -18.39 -18.51 2.72
N SER A 151 -17.75 -17.72 3.60
CA SER A 151 -17.94 -16.27 3.63
C SER A 151 -17.62 -15.64 2.28
N GLY A 152 -18.57 -14.84 1.75
CA GLY A 152 -18.45 -14.19 0.45
C GLY A 152 -18.66 -15.10 -0.77
N TYR A 153 -18.90 -16.41 -0.58
CA TYR A 153 -19.24 -17.33 -1.67
C TYR A 153 -20.74 -17.62 -1.77
N VAL A 154 -21.54 -17.03 -0.88
CA VAL A 154 -22.99 -17.18 -0.84
C VAL A 154 -23.63 -15.82 -1.06
N GLY A 155 -24.13 -15.60 -2.29
CA GLY A 155 -24.77 -14.35 -2.69
C GLY A 155 -23.78 -13.20 -2.96
N GLY A 156 -23.94 -12.52 -4.09
CA GLY A 156 -23.10 -11.39 -4.47
C GLY A 156 -21.74 -11.76 -5.08
N PRO A 157 -20.93 -10.74 -5.48
CA PRO A 157 -19.60 -10.96 -6.00
C PRO A 157 -18.63 -11.42 -4.91
N GLU A 158 -17.69 -12.29 -5.27
CA GLU A 158 -16.66 -12.79 -4.35
C GLU A 158 -15.75 -11.63 -3.90
N PRO A 159 -15.61 -11.40 -2.58
CA PRO A 159 -14.68 -10.40 -2.06
C PRO A 159 -13.22 -10.78 -2.31
N VAL A 160 -12.34 -9.79 -2.30
CA VAL A 160 -10.89 -10.00 -2.49
C VAL A 160 -10.21 -10.47 -1.20
N ASP A 161 -10.57 -9.87 -0.07
CA ASP A 161 -9.93 -10.06 1.22
C ASP A 161 -10.62 -11.12 2.09
N PRO A 162 -9.90 -11.77 3.04
CA PRO A 162 -10.49 -12.67 4.02
C PRO A 162 -11.45 -11.90 4.95
N ASP A 163 -12.46 -12.61 5.45
CA ASP A 163 -13.47 -12.05 6.36
C ASP A 163 -13.00 -12.15 7.82
N ILE A 164 -12.16 -11.23 8.22
CA ILE A 164 -11.61 -11.17 9.58
C ILE A 164 -12.70 -10.80 10.61
N ASP A 165 -13.66 -9.98 10.21
CA ASP A 165 -14.78 -9.58 11.07
C ASP A 165 -15.68 -10.77 11.43
N LEU A 166 -15.93 -11.66 10.46
CA LEU A 166 -16.69 -12.90 10.73
C LEU A 166 -15.92 -13.82 11.68
N VAL A 167 -14.59 -13.92 11.56
CA VAL A 167 -13.76 -14.68 12.52
C VAL A 167 -13.96 -14.15 13.94
N ALA A 168 -13.86 -12.84 14.14
CA ALA A 168 -14.05 -12.19 15.43
C ALA A 168 -15.49 -12.39 15.97
N ALA A 169 -16.49 -12.28 15.10
CA ALA A 169 -17.89 -12.48 15.47
C ALA A 169 -18.16 -13.94 15.89
N MET A 170 -17.67 -14.93 15.13
CA MET A 170 -17.80 -16.35 15.50
C MET A 170 -17.03 -16.68 16.77
N ARG A 171 -15.89 -16.03 17.01
CA ARG A 171 -15.10 -16.22 18.24
C ARG A 171 -15.89 -15.84 19.52
N ALA A 172 -16.83 -14.91 19.41
CA ALA A 172 -17.73 -14.58 20.51
C ALA A 172 -18.75 -15.69 20.83
N LEU A 173 -19.03 -16.59 19.88
CA LEU A 173 -19.93 -17.73 20.08
C LEU A 173 -19.20 -18.97 20.63
N THR A 174 -18.00 -19.24 20.14
CA THR A 174 -17.19 -20.42 20.46
C THR A 174 -15.70 -20.17 20.36
N PRO A 175 -14.85 -20.84 21.18
CA PRO A 175 -13.40 -20.78 20.98
C PRO A 175 -12.92 -21.58 19.76
N TYR A 176 -13.72 -22.41 19.14
CA TYR A 176 -13.32 -23.38 18.11
C TYR A 176 -13.61 -22.87 16.69
N VAL A 177 -13.09 -21.67 16.37
CA VAL A 177 -13.26 -21.04 15.06
C VAL A 177 -12.05 -21.34 14.19
N ILE A 178 -12.23 -21.91 13.01
CA ILE A 178 -11.22 -22.12 12.01
C ILE A 178 -11.37 -21.03 10.93
N ALA A 179 -10.37 -20.15 10.80
CA ALA A 179 -10.37 -19.14 9.77
C ALA A 179 -9.95 -19.77 8.43
N GLU A 180 -10.77 -19.67 7.43
CA GLU A 180 -10.51 -20.15 6.06
C GLU A 180 -11.21 -19.24 5.05
N GLY A 181 -10.62 -19.09 3.89
CA GLY A 181 -11.17 -18.34 2.75
C GLY A 181 -10.34 -17.10 2.42
N ARG A 182 -9.86 -17.03 1.18
CA ARG A 182 -9.14 -15.88 0.58
C ARG A 182 -7.88 -15.39 1.31
N ILE A 183 -7.31 -16.21 2.22
CA ILE A 183 -6.03 -15.92 2.87
C ILE A 183 -4.91 -16.18 1.87
N ARG A 184 -4.24 -15.11 1.43
CA ARG A 184 -3.25 -15.13 0.34
C ARG A 184 -1.84 -14.72 0.79
N THR A 185 -1.72 -14.07 1.96
CA THR A 185 -0.44 -13.62 2.50
C THR A 185 -0.25 -14.04 3.95
N PRO A 186 1.01 -14.12 4.45
CA PRO A 186 1.30 -14.38 5.85
C PRO A 186 0.64 -13.37 6.80
N GLU A 187 0.56 -12.10 6.40
CA GLU A 187 -0.03 -11.01 7.19
C GLU A 187 -1.54 -11.23 7.36
N GLN A 188 -2.24 -11.67 6.31
CA GLN A 188 -3.66 -12.01 6.41
C GLN A 188 -3.89 -13.22 7.32
N ALA A 189 -3.01 -14.22 7.29
CA ALA A 189 -3.07 -15.36 8.22
C ALA A 189 -2.82 -14.93 9.67
N ALA A 190 -1.88 -14.02 9.91
CA ALA A 190 -1.62 -13.44 11.23
C ALA A 190 -2.84 -12.65 11.73
N SER A 191 -3.44 -11.80 10.90
CA SER A 191 -4.66 -11.04 11.24
C SER A 191 -5.84 -11.95 11.63
N ALA A 192 -6.01 -13.08 10.94
CA ALA A 192 -7.03 -14.06 11.31
C ALA A 192 -6.76 -14.70 12.69
N ALA A 193 -5.49 -15.00 13.00
CA ALA A 193 -5.09 -15.51 14.30
C ALA A 193 -5.27 -14.48 15.42
N GLU A 194 -4.94 -13.21 15.17
CA GLU A 194 -5.13 -12.08 16.09
C GLU A 194 -6.63 -11.81 16.38
N ALA A 195 -7.49 -11.99 15.38
CA ALA A 195 -8.95 -11.93 15.55
C ALA A 195 -9.51 -13.07 16.41
N GLY A 196 -8.67 -14.03 16.80
CA GLY A 196 -9.01 -15.10 17.74
C GLY A 196 -9.33 -16.42 17.10
N ALA A 197 -8.94 -16.66 15.85
CA ALA A 197 -9.07 -17.99 15.24
C ALA A 197 -8.36 -19.06 16.08
N PHE A 198 -9.00 -20.22 16.23
CA PHE A 198 -8.45 -21.38 16.89
C PHE A 198 -7.31 -22.01 16.07
N ALA A 199 -7.51 -22.05 14.75
CA ALA A 199 -6.52 -22.43 13.74
C ALA A 199 -6.82 -21.68 12.43
N VAL A 200 -5.84 -21.61 11.54
CA VAL A 200 -5.94 -20.91 10.25
C VAL A 200 -5.66 -21.88 9.12
N VAL A 201 -6.55 -21.93 8.12
CA VAL A 201 -6.40 -22.72 6.90
C VAL A 201 -5.93 -21.85 5.76
N VAL A 202 -4.83 -22.26 5.11
CA VAL A 202 -4.34 -21.63 3.88
C VAL A 202 -4.27 -22.68 2.77
N GLY A 203 -4.89 -22.38 1.63
CA GLY A 203 -4.97 -23.29 0.48
C GLY A 203 -4.22 -22.78 -0.73
N SER A 204 -4.91 -22.01 -1.59
CA SER A 204 -4.42 -21.60 -2.91
C SER A 204 -3.05 -20.91 -2.88
N ALA A 205 -2.76 -20.15 -1.83
CA ALA A 205 -1.47 -19.45 -1.68
C ALA A 205 -0.28 -20.40 -1.43
N ILE A 206 -0.53 -21.65 -1.04
CA ILE A 206 0.53 -22.63 -0.74
C ILE A 206 0.55 -23.75 -1.80
N THR A 207 -0.62 -24.27 -2.19
CA THR A 207 -0.69 -25.55 -2.94
C THR A 207 -1.19 -25.40 -4.38
N ARG A 208 -1.69 -24.21 -4.79
CA ARG A 208 -2.16 -23.99 -6.16
C ARG A 208 -1.21 -23.09 -6.93
N THR A 209 -0.21 -23.71 -7.53
CA THR A 209 0.81 -23.02 -8.33
C THR A 209 0.19 -22.16 -9.44
N GLU A 210 -0.89 -22.63 -10.05
CA GLU A 210 -1.62 -21.91 -11.11
C GLU A 210 -2.14 -20.56 -10.63
N HIS A 211 -2.75 -20.54 -9.44
CA HIS A 211 -3.29 -19.30 -8.84
C HIS A 211 -2.16 -18.37 -8.41
N VAL A 212 -1.15 -18.90 -7.73
CA VAL A 212 -0.01 -18.09 -7.27
C VAL A 212 0.73 -17.49 -8.47
N THR A 213 0.99 -18.28 -9.51
CA THR A 213 1.62 -17.80 -10.75
C THR A 213 0.77 -16.70 -11.42
N ALA A 214 -0.56 -16.87 -11.48
CA ALA A 214 -1.43 -15.86 -12.05
C ALA A 214 -1.37 -14.54 -11.26
N TRP A 215 -1.40 -14.58 -9.93
CA TRP A 215 -1.29 -13.38 -9.09
C TRP A 215 0.03 -12.63 -9.32
N PHE A 216 1.16 -13.34 -9.39
CA PHE A 216 2.45 -12.71 -9.68
C PHE A 216 2.51 -12.18 -11.12
N ARG A 217 2.02 -12.95 -12.12
CA ARG A 217 1.95 -12.50 -13.51
C ARG A 217 1.16 -11.22 -13.64
N ASP A 218 -0.02 -11.16 -13.03
CA ASP A 218 -0.92 -10.01 -13.14
C ASP A 218 -0.34 -8.78 -12.42
N ALA A 219 0.31 -8.96 -11.27
CA ALA A 219 1.01 -7.89 -10.58
C ALA A 219 2.21 -7.37 -11.39
N VAL A 220 2.99 -8.26 -12.01
CA VAL A 220 4.12 -7.89 -12.88
C VAL A 220 3.61 -7.18 -14.14
N ALA A 221 2.56 -7.69 -14.78
CA ALA A 221 1.95 -7.05 -15.95
C ALA A 221 1.43 -5.65 -15.60
N ALA A 222 0.68 -5.51 -14.52
CA ALA A 222 0.18 -4.22 -14.05
C ALA A 222 1.32 -3.22 -13.75
N ALA A 223 2.44 -3.69 -13.18
CA ALA A 223 3.60 -2.84 -12.94
C ALA A 223 4.29 -2.38 -14.23
N TYR A 224 4.36 -3.25 -15.25
CA TYR A 224 4.88 -2.88 -16.57
C TYR A 224 3.90 -1.97 -17.31
N ASP A 225 2.60 -2.23 -17.28
CA ASP A 225 1.57 -1.41 -17.93
C ASP A 225 1.48 -0.03 -17.28
N ALA A 226 1.53 0.06 -15.95
CA ALA A 226 1.57 1.33 -15.23
C ALA A 226 2.84 2.16 -15.54
N ASN A 227 3.95 1.49 -15.91
CA ASN A 227 5.20 2.18 -16.28
C ASN A 227 5.31 2.47 -17.77
N SER A 228 4.50 1.83 -18.63
CA SER A 228 4.96 1.71 -20.01
C SER A 228 4.38 2.65 -21.00
N LEU A 229 3.20 3.28 -20.87
CA LEU A 229 2.71 3.90 -22.10
C LEU A 229 1.69 5.02 -21.95
N GLN A 230 1.22 5.36 -20.76
CA GLN A 230 0.26 6.46 -20.66
C GLN A 230 0.98 7.81 -20.67
N THR A 231 0.65 8.64 -21.64
CA THR A 231 1.08 10.02 -21.63
C THR A 231 0.14 10.82 -20.72
N VAL A 232 0.72 11.61 -19.83
CA VAL A 232 0.03 12.45 -18.85
C VAL A 232 0.30 13.90 -19.15
N LEU A 233 -0.73 14.74 -19.11
CA LEU A 233 -0.56 16.18 -19.02
C LEU A 233 -0.23 16.51 -17.55
N ALA A 234 1.03 16.78 -17.28
CA ALA A 234 1.51 17.23 -15.98
C ALA A 234 1.52 18.76 -15.92
N ILE A 235 0.94 19.33 -14.87
CA ILE A 235 0.82 20.77 -14.67
C ILE A 235 1.42 21.11 -13.32
N ASP A 236 2.32 22.10 -13.27
CA ASP A 236 2.87 22.68 -12.03
C ASP A 236 2.42 24.14 -11.93
N ILE A 237 1.47 24.42 -11.04
CA ILE A 237 0.91 25.76 -10.84
C ILE A 237 1.71 26.49 -9.75
N GLY A 238 2.67 27.26 -10.21
CA GLY A 238 3.47 28.14 -9.33
C GLY A 238 2.89 29.54 -9.18
N GLY A 239 3.43 30.29 -8.23
CA GLY A 239 2.92 31.65 -7.91
C GLY A 239 3.19 32.72 -8.99
N THR A 240 4.09 32.50 -9.95
CA THR A 240 4.45 33.45 -11.01
C THR A 240 4.34 32.86 -12.40
N LYS A 241 4.55 31.57 -12.52
CA LYS A 241 4.49 30.82 -13.78
C LYS A 241 3.87 29.45 -13.53
N THR A 242 3.17 28.95 -14.52
CA THR A 242 2.65 27.59 -14.59
C THR A 242 3.38 26.85 -15.68
N MET A 243 3.89 25.66 -15.36
CA MET A 243 4.49 24.75 -16.35
C MET A 243 3.46 23.68 -16.71
N ALA A 244 3.33 23.38 -17.99
CA ALA A 244 2.59 22.22 -18.48
C ALA A 244 3.51 21.36 -19.34
N ALA A 245 3.44 20.04 -19.19
CA ALA A 245 4.29 19.11 -19.93
C ALA A 245 3.54 17.81 -20.24
N LEU A 246 3.85 17.21 -21.39
CA LEU A 246 3.48 15.84 -21.72
C LEU A 246 4.57 14.90 -21.21
N ILE A 247 4.20 14.05 -20.27
CA ILE A 247 5.13 13.12 -19.60
C ILE A 247 4.71 11.68 -19.91
N ARG A 248 5.70 10.86 -20.27
CA ARG A 248 5.57 9.42 -20.42
C ARG A 248 6.62 8.72 -19.56
N GLY A 249 6.21 8.09 -18.47
CA GLY A 249 7.15 7.59 -17.46
C GLY A 249 7.95 8.72 -16.84
N SER A 250 9.25 8.81 -17.14
CA SER A 250 10.13 9.92 -16.74
C SER A 250 10.54 10.84 -17.92
N GLU A 251 10.09 10.50 -19.14
CA GLU A 251 10.43 11.25 -20.35
C GLU A 251 9.50 12.45 -20.52
N VAL A 252 10.07 13.62 -20.75
CA VAL A 252 9.35 14.83 -21.12
C VAL A 252 9.26 14.88 -22.64
N LEU A 253 8.06 14.63 -23.18
CA LEU A 253 7.82 14.61 -24.63
C LEU A 253 7.64 16.01 -25.21
N ASP A 254 7.09 16.91 -24.41
CA ASP A 254 6.81 18.29 -24.80
C ASP A 254 6.62 19.12 -23.54
N GLU A 255 6.97 20.42 -23.55
CA GLU A 255 6.77 21.30 -22.40
C GLU A 255 6.50 22.74 -22.81
N MET A 256 5.71 23.44 -22.00
CA MET A 256 5.49 24.87 -22.13
C MET A 256 5.39 25.54 -20.78
N THR A 257 5.63 26.83 -20.76
CA THR A 257 5.46 27.68 -19.57
C THR A 257 4.58 28.86 -19.91
N VAL A 258 3.58 29.10 -19.07
CA VAL A 258 2.68 30.24 -19.19
C VAL A 258 2.75 31.07 -17.91
N PRO A 259 2.58 32.42 -17.97
CA PRO A 259 2.48 33.25 -16.77
C PRO A 259 1.25 32.86 -15.94
N THR A 260 1.39 32.80 -14.61
CA THR A 260 0.24 32.65 -13.70
C THR A 260 -0.38 34.05 -13.47
N ALA A 261 -1.55 34.30 -14.03
CA ALA A 261 -2.29 35.54 -13.84
C ALA A 261 -2.96 35.53 -12.42
N ARG A 262 -2.23 35.94 -11.39
CA ARG A 262 -2.61 35.77 -9.98
C ARG A 262 -4.02 36.28 -9.64
N GLU A 263 -4.44 37.39 -10.27
CA GLU A 263 -5.71 38.04 -9.96
C GLU A 263 -6.93 37.37 -10.60
N SER A 264 -6.73 36.48 -11.59
CA SER A 264 -7.84 35.84 -12.32
C SER A 264 -8.42 34.60 -11.65
N GLY A 265 -7.71 34.02 -10.68
CA GLY A 265 -8.15 32.89 -9.89
C GLY A 265 -8.06 31.51 -10.59
N PRO A 266 -8.25 30.42 -9.82
CA PRO A 266 -7.94 29.08 -10.27
C PRO A 266 -8.81 28.57 -11.45
N ASN A 267 -10.06 29.00 -11.57
CA ASN A 267 -10.89 28.65 -12.72
C ASN A 267 -10.31 29.20 -14.03
N ALA A 268 -9.86 30.45 -14.02
CA ALA A 268 -9.27 31.07 -15.19
C ALA A 268 -7.89 30.47 -15.52
N TRP A 269 -7.10 30.07 -14.49
CA TRP A 269 -5.83 29.38 -14.72
C TRP A 269 -6.04 28.03 -15.42
N LEU A 270 -6.99 27.21 -14.94
CA LEU A 270 -7.29 25.93 -15.57
C LEU A 270 -7.76 26.10 -17.02
N ALA A 271 -8.67 27.05 -17.27
CA ALA A 271 -9.13 27.35 -18.61
C ALA A 271 -7.97 27.80 -19.53
N GLY A 272 -7.14 28.73 -19.06
CA GLY A 272 -5.99 29.21 -19.85
C GLY A 272 -4.95 28.13 -20.12
N ILE A 273 -4.75 27.18 -19.19
CA ILE A 273 -3.89 26.03 -19.42
C ILE A 273 -4.51 25.10 -20.46
N ALA A 274 -5.82 24.82 -20.38
CA ALA A 274 -6.53 23.98 -21.35
C ALA A 274 -6.45 24.58 -22.75
N ASP A 275 -6.67 25.88 -22.89
CA ASP A 275 -6.54 26.60 -24.17
C ASP A 275 -5.10 26.49 -24.71
N SER A 276 -4.09 26.71 -23.88
CA SER A 276 -2.69 26.64 -24.26
C SER A 276 -2.24 25.21 -24.63
N THR A 277 -2.81 24.19 -23.99
CA THR A 277 -2.50 22.78 -24.23
C THR A 277 -3.46 22.10 -25.21
N GLN A 278 -4.38 22.83 -25.81
CA GLN A 278 -5.34 22.30 -26.79
C GLN A 278 -4.67 21.50 -27.93
N PRO A 279 -3.50 21.88 -28.47
CA PRO A 279 -2.80 21.06 -29.46
C PRO A 279 -2.34 19.68 -28.96
N TRP A 280 -2.37 19.44 -27.64
CA TRP A 280 -2.01 18.18 -27.02
C TRP A 280 -3.23 17.35 -26.60
N ALA A 281 -4.47 17.80 -26.77
CA ALA A 281 -5.71 17.23 -26.19
C ALA A 281 -5.87 15.73 -26.46
N ASP A 282 -5.46 15.23 -27.62
CA ASP A 282 -5.55 13.81 -27.99
C ASP A 282 -4.27 13.01 -27.67
N ARG A 283 -3.25 13.66 -27.08
CA ARG A 283 -1.95 13.05 -26.82
C ARG A 283 -1.78 12.54 -25.38
N TYR A 284 -2.73 12.78 -24.48
CA TYR A 284 -2.68 12.35 -23.09
C TYR A 284 -4.00 11.73 -22.64
N SER A 285 -3.91 10.84 -21.66
CA SER A 285 -5.05 10.12 -21.07
C SER A 285 -5.42 10.61 -19.67
N HIS A 286 -4.49 11.23 -18.95
CA HIS A 286 -4.66 11.69 -17.55
C HIS A 286 -4.09 13.09 -17.38
N VAL A 287 -4.55 13.76 -16.31
CA VAL A 287 -4.04 15.08 -15.89
C VAL A 287 -3.49 14.97 -14.47
N GLY A 288 -2.22 15.33 -14.28
CA GLY A 288 -1.57 15.44 -12.97
C GLY A 288 -1.28 16.90 -12.63
N ILE A 289 -1.69 17.38 -11.46
CA ILE A 289 -1.49 18.79 -11.07
C ILE A 289 -0.69 18.87 -9.78
N ALA A 290 0.48 19.47 -9.86
CA ALA A 290 1.30 19.86 -8.72
C ALA A 290 0.99 21.32 -8.34
N VAL A 291 0.78 21.60 -7.05
CA VAL A 291 0.44 22.94 -6.57
C VAL A 291 1.18 23.29 -5.28
N THR A 292 1.41 24.57 -5.03
CA THR A 292 1.82 25.03 -3.71
C THR A 292 0.61 24.99 -2.74
N GLY A 293 0.85 24.81 -1.44
CA GLY A 293 -0.20 24.59 -0.46
C GLY A 293 -0.47 23.10 -0.24
N PHE A 294 -1.65 22.71 0.17
CA PHE A 294 -1.96 21.31 0.40
C PHE A 294 -3.25 20.86 -0.30
N ILE A 295 -3.31 19.60 -0.60
CA ILE A 295 -4.46 18.93 -1.20
C ILE A 295 -5.02 17.93 -0.17
N GLN A 296 -6.33 18.03 0.05
CA GLN A 296 -7.10 17.08 0.85
C GLN A 296 -8.44 16.78 0.16
N ASP A 297 -8.72 15.50 -0.06
CA ASP A 297 -9.95 15.03 -0.72
C ASP A 297 -10.20 15.72 -2.08
N GLY A 298 -9.14 15.91 -2.87
CA GLY A 298 -9.21 16.60 -4.16
C GLY A 298 -9.37 18.12 -4.10
N CYS A 299 -9.48 18.68 -2.90
CA CYS A 299 -9.62 20.12 -2.67
C CYS A 299 -8.28 20.76 -2.33
N TRP A 300 -8.05 21.94 -2.92
CA TRP A 300 -6.85 22.75 -2.75
C TRP A 300 -7.05 23.86 -1.74
N SER A 301 -6.12 24.00 -0.79
CA SER A 301 -6.08 25.11 0.16
C SER A 301 -4.69 25.73 0.21
N ALA A 302 -4.62 27.06 0.27
CA ALA A 302 -3.37 27.78 0.44
C ALA A 302 -2.94 27.75 1.91
N LEU A 303 -1.66 27.46 2.17
CA LEU A 303 -1.05 27.62 3.49
C LEU A 303 -0.57 29.06 3.71
N ASN A 304 -0.25 29.77 2.64
CA ASN A 304 0.09 31.18 2.66
C ASN A 304 -0.71 31.91 1.56
N PRO A 305 -1.81 32.59 1.93
CA PRO A 305 -2.66 33.32 0.97
C PRO A 305 -1.91 34.43 0.18
N ALA A 306 -0.78 34.93 0.69
CA ALA A 306 0.03 35.91 -0.01
C ALA A 306 0.76 35.31 -1.23
N THR A 307 0.91 34.00 -1.31
CA THR A 307 1.56 33.33 -2.45
C THR A 307 0.58 33.17 -3.62
N LEU A 308 -0.62 32.66 -3.35
CA LEU A 308 -1.71 32.51 -4.33
C LEU A 308 -3.04 32.75 -3.61
N GLY A 309 -3.85 33.68 -4.12
CA GLY A 309 -5.20 33.98 -3.62
C GLY A 309 -6.20 32.95 -4.16
N ILE A 310 -6.30 31.80 -3.49
CA ILE A 310 -7.29 30.78 -3.85
C ILE A 310 -8.37 30.69 -2.76
N PRO A 311 -9.62 30.35 -3.14
CA PRO A 311 -10.65 30.03 -2.16
C PRO A 311 -10.21 28.83 -1.30
N ASP A 312 -10.56 28.85 -0.01
CA ASP A 312 -10.33 27.68 0.83
C ASP A 312 -11.12 26.46 0.31
N ARG A 313 -10.49 25.28 0.35
CA ARG A 313 -11.07 24.03 -0.15
C ARG A 313 -11.57 24.12 -1.59
N TYR A 314 -10.83 24.81 -2.48
CA TYR A 314 -11.16 24.85 -3.90
C TYR A 314 -11.14 23.43 -4.50
N PRO A 315 -12.22 22.94 -5.17
CA PRO A 315 -12.34 21.57 -5.67
C PRO A 315 -11.52 21.35 -6.95
N LEU A 316 -10.18 21.39 -6.81
CA LEU A 316 -9.24 21.43 -7.93
C LEU A 316 -9.37 20.21 -8.85
N VAL A 317 -9.47 19.01 -8.27
CA VAL A 317 -9.53 17.76 -9.05
C VAL A 317 -10.79 17.69 -9.88
N ASP A 318 -11.95 18.04 -9.30
CA ASP A 318 -13.22 18.01 -10.02
C ASP A 318 -13.26 19.08 -11.13
N LYS A 319 -12.75 20.29 -10.84
CA LYS A 319 -12.63 21.34 -11.84
C LYS A 319 -11.67 20.99 -12.98
N ALA A 320 -10.58 20.31 -12.67
CA ALA A 320 -9.68 19.80 -13.71
C ALA A 320 -10.35 18.74 -14.58
N ARG A 321 -11.11 17.81 -13.98
CA ARG A 321 -11.91 16.82 -14.74
C ARG A 321 -12.92 17.47 -15.66
N GLU A 322 -13.64 18.51 -15.18
CA GLU A 322 -14.58 19.28 -15.98
C GLU A 322 -13.90 19.96 -17.18
N VAL A 323 -12.75 20.61 -16.94
CA VAL A 323 -12.05 21.42 -17.96
C VAL A 323 -11.35 20.55 -19.00
N PHE A 324 -10.63 19.49 -18.56
CA PHE A 324 -9.82 18.68 -19.47
C PHE A 324 -10.55 17.43 -20.00
N GLY A 325 -11.70 17.05 -19.42
CA GLY A 325 -12.47 15.87 -19.83
C GLY A 325 -11.71 14.54 -19.62
N LYS A 326 -10.76 14.50 -18.68
CA LYS A 326 -9.89 13.35 -18.39
C LYS A 326 -9.83 13.09 -16.89
N PRO A 327 -9.51 11.88 -16.45
CA PRO A 327 -9.14 11.62 -15.05
C PRO A 327 -8.07 12.59 -14.58
N ALA A 328 -8.26 13.15 -13.38
CA ALA A 328 -7.35 14.15 -12.84
C ALA A 328 -6.93 13.80 -11.40
N PHE A 329 -5.67 14.10 -11.08
CA PHE A 329 -5.09 13.95 -9.76
C PHE A 329 -4.31 15.21 -9.38
N ALA A 330 -4.34 15.59 -8.11
CA ALA A 330 -3.58 16.74 -7.61
C ALA A 330 -2.86 16.41 -6.30
N ILE A 331 -1.69 17.03 -6.12
CA ILE A 331 -0.86 16.90 -4.91
C ILE A 331 0.00 18.15 -4.72
N ASN A 332 0.57 18.32 -3.53
CA ASN A 332 1.57 19.35 -3.29
C ASN A 332 2.82 19.15 -4.16
N ASP A 333 3.43 20.25 -4.64
CA ASP A 333 4.60 20.29 -5.53
C ASP A 333 5.83 19.55 -4.95
N ALA A 334 6.14 19.76 -3.67
CA ALA A 334 7.27 19.09 -3.03
C ALA A 334 6.99 17.61 -2.74
N GLN A 335 5.74 17.24 -2.45
CA GLN A 335 5.33 15.83 -2.34
C GLN A 335 5.40 15.12 -3.70
N ALA A 336 4.99 15.79 -4.78
CA ALA A 336 5.16 15.29 -6.14
C ALA A 336 6.65 15.08 -6.46
N ALA A 337 7.51 16.05 -6.13
CA ALA A 337 8.94 15.96 -6.34
C ALA A 337 9.57 14.80 -5.53
N ALA A 338 9.13 14.57 -4.30
CA ALA A 338 9.54 13.42 -3.49
C ALA A 338 9.24 12.10 -4.19
N TRP A 339 8.04 11.96 -4.76
CA TRP A 339 7.65 10.78 -5.53
C TRP A 339 8.47 10.63 -6.81
N GLY A 340 8.70 11.72 -7.53
CA GLY A 340 9.56 11.73 -8.72
C GLY A 340 10.97 11.23 -8.40
N GLU A 341 11.60 11.78 -7.37
CA GLU A 341 12.94 11.36 -6.92
C GLU A 341 12.96 9.90 -6.42
N TYR A 342 11.92 9.46 -5.73
CA TYR A 342 11.79 8.06 -5.28
C TYR A 342 11.74 7.08 -6.45
N ARG A 343 10.96 7.40 -7.50
CA ARG A 343 10.71 6.48 -8.62
C ARG A 343 11.77 6.55 -9.71
N PHE A 344 12.27 7.72 -10.02
CA PHE A 344 13.08 7.97 -11.22
C PHE A 344 14.40 8.72 -10.96
N GLY A 345 14.61 9.22 -9.76
CA GLY A 345 15.75 10.05 -9.42
C GLY A 345 16.75 9.40 -8.47
N ALA A 346 16.90 9.99 -7.28
CA ALA A 346 17.84 9.56 -6.26
C ALA A 346 17.35 8.38 -5.41
N GLY A 347 16.09 7.93 -5.57
CA GLY A 347 15.52 6.83 -4.80
C GLY A 347 16.27 5.51 -5.01
N ASN A 348 16.33 4.68 -3.95
CA ASN A 348 16.98 3.37 -3.94
C ASN A 348 16.06 2.22 -3.52
N GLY A 349 14.74 2.45 -3.56
CA GLY A 349 13.71 1.48 -3.19
C GLY A 349 13.38 1.41 -1.69
N GLY A 350 14.08 2.15 -0.84
CA GLY A 350 13.78 2.27 0.59
C GLY A 350 13.01 3.53 0.93
N ASP A 351 12.60 3.66 2.19
CA ASP A 351 11.93 4.86 2.69
C ASP A 351 12.79 6.10 2.49
N LEU A 352 12.16 7.19 2.05
CA LEU A 352 12.83 8.40 1.60
C LEU A 352 12.12 9.64 2.12
N VAL A 353 12.90 10.62 2.54
CA VAL A 353 12.40 11.99 2.73
C VAL A 353 13.08 12.89 1.69
N PHE A 354 12.27 13.65 0.97
CA PHE A 354 12.74 14.71 0.09
C PHE A 354 12.62 16.05 0.80
N LEU A 355 13.68 16.84 0.76
CA LEU A 355 13.72 18.19 1.32
C LEU A 355 14.15 19.15 0.21
N THR A 356 13.27 20.04 -0.21
CA THR A 356 13.63 21.13 -1.13
C THR A 356 13.89 22.41 -0.36
N ILE A 357 15.07 22.99 -0.60
CA ILE A 357 15.49 24.29 -0.06
C ILE A 357 15.67 25.23 -1.25
N SER A 358 14.75 26.17 -1.36
CA SER A 358 14.71 27.14 -2.48
C SER A 358 14.31 28.51 -1.97
N THR A 359 13.39 29.24 -2.60
CA THR A 359 12.78 30.47 -2.08
C THR A 359 12.08 30.22 -0.72
N GLY A 360 11.52 29.04 -0.54
CA GLY A 360 10.96 28.50 0.70
C GLY A 360 11.58 27.14 1.02
N ILE A 361 10.97 26.41 1.96
CA ILE A 361 11.32 25.05 2.34
C ILE A 361 10.07 24.18 2.24
N GLY A 362 10.15 23.13 1.48
CA GLY A 362 9.12 22.11 1.35
C GLY A 362 9.71 20.71 1.39
N GLY A 363 8.87 19.69 1.32
CA GLY A 363 9.34 18.33 1.23
C GLY A 363 8.22 17.31 1.03
N GLY A 364 8.60 16.06 0.99
CA GLY A 364 7.67 14.94 0.91
C GLY A 364 8.29 13.70 1.54
N ILE A 365 7.44 12.81 1.98
CA ILE A 365 7.80 11.63 2.75
C ILE A 365 7.26 10.41 2.03
N ILE A 366 8.13 9.43 1.75
CA ILE A 366 7.78 8.15 1.16
C ILE A 366 8.06 7.06 2.20
N VAL A 367 7.04 6.32 2.58
CA VAL A 367 7.13 5.20 3.54
C VAL A 367 6.43 3.98 2.93
N ASN A 368 7.10 2.84 2.99
CA ASN A 368 6.59 1.57 2.43
C ASN A 368 6.12 1.72 0.97
N GLY A 369 6.86 2.46 0.15
CA GLY A 369 6.54 2.69 -1.25
C GLY A 369 5.31 3.58 -1.50
N ARG A 370 4.86 4.36 -0.51
CA ARG A 370 3.70 5.26 -0.61
C ARG A 370 4.06 6.68 -0.20
N ALA A 371 3.61 7.65 -0.99
CA ALA A 371 3.73 9.05 -0.62
C ALA A 371 2.71 9.42 0.47
N LEU A 372 3.18 10.02 1.56
CA LEU A 372 2.31 10.65 2.54
C LEU A 372 1.78 11.97 1.96
N THR A 373 0.50 12.25 2.22
CA THR A 373 -0.23 13.41 1.68
C THR A 373 -0.71 14.36 2.78
N GLY A 374 -1.43 15.40 2.42
CA GLY A 374 -1.90 16.42 3.38
C GLY A 374 -0.76 17.31 3.88
N LEU A 375 -0.65 17.50 5.18
CA LEU A 375 0.39 18.36 5.79
C LEU A 375 1.76 17.69 5.93
N ALA A 376 1.88 16.38 5.64
CA ALA A 376 3.16 15.67 5.73
C ALA A 376 4.20 16.28 4.77
N GLY A 377 5.39 16.58 5.29
CA GLY A 377 6.47 17.15 4.49
C GLY A 377 6.48 18.69 4.39
N HIS A 378 5.53 19.41 4.98
CA HIS A 378 5.56 20.89 5.05
C HIS A 378 6.59 21.37 6.07
N PHE A 379 7.83 20.94 5.93
CA PHE A 379 8.92 21.16 6.88
C PHE A 379 9.24 22.64 7.13
N GLY A 380 9.01 23.49 6.13
CA GLY A 380 9.23 24.95 6.26
C GLY A 380 8.36 25.61 7.33
N LEU A 381 7.22 25.01 7.67
CA LEU A 381 6.29 25.53 8.69
C LEU A 381 6.65 25.13 10.12
N ILE A 382 7.61 24.23 10.31
CA ILE A 382 8.06 23.81 11.64
C ILE A 382 8.60 25.03 12.38
N ARG A 383 8.18 25.20 13.63
CA ARG A 383 8.61 26.27 14.53
C ARG A 383 9.44 25.68 15.66
N GLY A 384 10.39 26.45 16.18
CA GLY A 384 11.09 26.09 17.40
C GLY A 384 10.18 26.04 18.62
N PRO A 385 10.67 25.49 19.76
CA PRO A 385 9.87 25.23 20.96
C PRO A 385 9.38 26.47 21.67
N SER A 386 9.92 27.65 21.39
CA SER A 386 9.55 28.90 22.06
C SER A 386 8.37 29.58 21.35
N ALA A 387 7.42 30.07 22.15
CA ALA A 387 6.30 30.87 21.62
C ALA A 387 6.83 32.08 20.85
N GLY A 388 6.31 32.33 19.65
CA GLY A 388 6.70 33.48 18.82
C GLY A 388 7.92 33.25 17.91
N GLN A 389 8.54 32.05 17.92
CA GLN A 389 9.57 31.74 16.92
C GLN A 389 8.99 31.67 15.50
N SER A 390 9.72 32.26 14.55
CA SER A 390 9.38 32.20 13.12
C SER A 390 9.47 30.79 12.58
N PRO A 391 8.70 30.43 11.53
CA PRO A 391 8.86 29.18 10.82
C PRO A 391 10.29 28.96 10.32
N LEU A 392 10.67 27.71 10.13
CA LEU A 392 12.03 27.35 9.69
C LEU A 392 12.38 28.00 8.35
N GLU A 393 11.41 28.13 7.44
CA GLU A 393 11.65 28.75 6.14
C GLU A 393 12.06 30.25 6.25
N ASP A 394 11.58 30.95 7.26
CA ASP A 394 11.94 32.34 7.54
C ASP A 394 13.33 32.49 8.19
N GLN A 395 14.02 31.38 8.43
CA GLN A 395 15.34 31.35 9.06
C GLN A 395 16.39 30.58 8.25
N THR A 396 16.01 29.98 7.10
CA THR A 396 16.86 29.03 6.39
C THR A 396 16.78 29.17 4.88
N SER A 397 15.62 29.59 4.33
CA SER A 397 15.36 29.62 2.89
C SER A 397 16.20 30.67 2.12
N GLY A 398 16.13 30.63 0.79
CA GLY A 398 16.76 31.63 -0.06
C GLY A 398 16.27 33.04 0.20
N ARG A 399 14.99 33.22 0.60
CA ARG A 399 14.49 34.53 1.04
C ARG A 399 15.22 35.03 2.28
N TRP A 400 15.44 34.16 3.25
CA TRP A 400 16.17 34.49 4.47
C TRP A 400 17.63 34.85 4.16
N ILE A 401 18.33 34.06 3.31
CA ILE A 401 19.72 34.34 2.91
C ILE A 401 19.85 35.72 2.29
N ALA A 402 18.96 36.08 1.36
CA ALA A 402 18.94 37.40 0.74
C ALA A 402 18.65 38.55 1.74
N ALA A 403 17.73 38.30 2.68
CA ALA A 403 17.40 39.27 3.70
C ALA A 403 18.57 39.53 4.70
N GLU A 404 19.27 38.48 5.12
CA GLU A 404 20.46 38.60 5.99
C GLU A 404 21.62 39.31 5.26
N ALA A 405 21.84 38.99 3.98
CA ALA A 405 22.83 39.73 3.17
C ALA A 405 22.48 41.23 3.12
N SER A 406 21.21 41.57 2.89
CA SER A 406 20.78 42.97 2.88
C SER A 406 21.00 43.68 4.23
N LYS A 407 20.75 42.99 5.37
CA LYS A 407 21.04 43.52 6.72
C LYS A 407 22.53 43.71 6.95
N ALA A 408 23.37 42.86 6.35
CA ALA A 408 24.84 42.99 6.39
C ALA A 408 25.39 44.07 5.47
N GLY A 409 24.55 44.79 4.72
CA GLY A 409 24.96 45.83 3.79
C GLY A 409 25.20 45.36 2.37
N TYR A 410 24.83 44.12 2.03
CA TYR A 410 25.03 43.52 0.71
C TYR A 410 23.66 43.11 0.11
N PRO A 411 22.85 44.07 -0.37
CA PRO A 411 21.56 43.75 -0.96
C PRO A 411 21.77 42.95 -2.26
N GLY A 412 21.03 41.82 -2.40
CA GLY A 412 21.12 40.95 -3.55
C GLY A 412 20.31 39.66 -3.41
N THR A 413 20.43 38.79 -4.37
CA THR A 413 19.79 37.49 -4.42
C THR A 413 20.58 36.46 -3.61
N ALA A 414 19.92 35.37 -3.17
CA ALA A 414 20.63 34.27 -2.53
C ALA A 414 21.74 33.67 -3.43
N ALA A 415 21.54 33.62 -4.76
CA ALA A 415 22.56 33.15 -5.70
C ALA A 415 23.84 34.00 -5.63
N GLU A 416 23.72 35.33 -5.60
CA GLU A 416 24.87 36.24 -5.48
C GLU A 416 25.59 36.03 -4.12
N VAL A 417 24.87 35.75 -3.04
CA VAL A 417 25.49 35.41 -1.74
C VAL A 417 26.33 34.13 -1.85
N PHE A 418 25.86 33.10 -2.58
CA PHE A 418 26.66 31.90 -2.84
C PHE A 418 27.92 32.21 -3.67
N ASP A 419 27.82 33.09 -4.64
CA ASP A 419 28.98 33.52 -5.44
C ASP A 419 30.03 34.24 -4.55
N HIS A 420 29.59 35.09 -3.64
CA HIS A 420 30.43 35.74 -2.62
C HIS A 420 31.07 34.72 -1.67
N ALA A 421 30.27 33.74 -1.19
CA ALA A 421 30.75 32.68 -0.29
C ALA A 421 31.80 31.79 -0.99
N THR A 422 31.64 31.51 -2.31
CA THR A 422 32.58 30.74 -3.10
C THR A 422 33.90 31.48 -3.30
N ARG A 423 33.86 32.80 -3.36
CA ARG A 423 35.06 33.69 -3.41
C ARG A 423 35.76 33.83 -2.05
N GLY A 424 35.23 33.19 -0.98
CA GLY A 424 35.83 33.19 0.35
C GLY A 424 35.47 34.42 1.20
N GLU A 425 34.44 35.19 0.84
CA GLU A 425 34.00 36.34 1.63
C GLU A 425 33.30 35.86 2.92
N ALA A 426 33.88 36.22 4.07
CA ALA A 426 33.49 35.65 5.38
C ALA A 426 32.02 35.90 5.73
N TRP A 427 31.47 37.09 5.45
CA TRP A 427 30.09 37.42 5.71
C TRP A 427 29.11 36.51 4.96
N ALA A 428 29.41 36.25 3.69
CA ALA A 428 28.57 35.39 2.86
C ALA A 428 28.70 33.90 3.28
N ALA A 429 29.92 33.44 3.55
CA ALA A 429 30.18 32.10 4.04
C ALA A 429 29.47 31.83 5.37
N GLU A 430 29.40 32.81 6.27
CA GLU A 430 28.69 32.71 7.55
C GLU A 430 27.17 32.56 7.36
N ILE A 431 26.54 33.39 6.51
CA ILE A 431 25.09 33.31 6.24
C ILE A 431 24.74 31.95 5.64
N VAL A 432 25.50 31.48 4.65
CA VAL A 432 25.28 30.16 4.02
C VAL A 432 25.46 29.05 5.03
N SER A 433 26.46 29.13 5.93
CA SER A 433 26.71 28.11 6.95
C SER A 433 25.61 28.07 8.01
N GLN A 434 25.05 29.20 8.41
CA GLN A 434 23.92 29.25 9.33
C GLN A 434 22.66 28.60 8.73
N SER A 435 22.37 28.87 7.44
CA SER A 435 21.31 28.20 6.71
C SER A 435 21.53 26.69 6.67
N ALA A 436 22.73 26.25 6.27
CA ALA A 436 23.09 24.84 6.18
C ALA A 436 23.00 24.11 7.53
N PHE A 437 23.41 24.78 8.62
CA PHE A 437 23.29 24.24 9.99
C PHE A 437 21.82 23.96 10.37
N ARG A 438 20.91 24.90 10.13
CA ARG A 438 19.49 24.72 10.43
C ARG A 438 18.85 23.64 9.59
N ALA A 439 19.21 23.56 8.30
CA ALA A 439 18.77 22.47 7.42
C ALA A 439 19.33 21.11 7.88
N ALA A 440 20.57 21.02 8.30
CA ALA A 440 21.17 19.81 8.88
C ALA A 440 20.47 19.40 10.19
N THR A 441 20.14 20.36 11.06
CA THR A 441 19.38 20.12 12.29
C THR A 441 18.02 19.49 11.98
N LEU A 442 17.29 20.03 11.00
CA LEU A 442 16.03 19.42 10.53
C LEU A 442 16.26 17.98 10.02
N CYS A 443 17.32 17.75 9.24
CA CYS A 443 17.62 16.39 8.74
C CYS A 443 17.92 15.42 9.87
N ARG A 444 18.59 15.83 10.93
CA ARG A 444 18.80 15.04 12.14
C ARG A 444 17.46 14.69 12.81
N ASP A 445 16.58 15.67 12.96
CA ASP A 445 15.29 15.47 13.61
C ASP A 445 14.41 14.53 12.76
N ILE A 446 14.44 14.65 11.44
CA ILE A 446 13.80 13.71 10.49
C ILE A 446 14.37 12.29 10.66
N GLN A 447 15.71 12.15 10.78
CA GLN A 447 16.35 10.86 11.01
C GLN A 447 15.84 10.21 12.30
N MET A 448 15.74 10.99 13.38
CA MET A 448 15.26 10.47 14.68
C MET A 448 13.76 10.11 14.68
N MET A 449 12.95 10.79 13.86
CA MET A 449 11.50 10.57 13.84
C MET A 449 11.07 9.48 12.87
N LEU A 450 11.74 9.34 11.74
CA LEU A 450 11.28 8.52 10.61
C LEU A 450 12.28 7.43 10.19
N ASP A 451 13.54 7.53 10.60
CA ASP A 451 14.65 6.64 10.21
C ASP A 451 14.66 6.28 8.70
N PRO A 452 14.59 7.29 7.80
CA PRO A 452 14.55 7.01 6.38
C PRO A 452 15.89 6.45 5.90
N LYS A 453 15.87 5.63 4.84
CA LYS A 453 17.10 5.11 4.22
C LYS A 453 17.97 6.22 3.63
N GLN A 454 17.34 7.33 3.24
CA GLN A 454 18.03 8.52 2.75
C GLN A 454 17.14 9.77 2.85
N ILE A 455 17.80 10.94 2.96
CA ILE A 455 17.17 12.25 2.82
C ILE A 455 17.72 12.87 1.53
N VAL A 456 16.85 13.09 0.56
CA VAL A 456 17.20 13.66 -0.74
C VAL A 456 17.08 15.18 -0.65
N ILE A 457 18.17 15.88 -0.90
CA ILE A 457 18.25 17.35 -0.84
C ILE A 457 18.10 17.94 -2.24
N GLY A 458 17.06 18.73 -2.44
CA GLY A 458 16.73 19.43 -3.68
C GLY A 458 16.57 20.93 -3.50
N GLY A 459 16.13 21.59 -4.59
CA GLY A 459 15.94 23.04 -4.62
C GLY A 459 17.22 23.83 -4.94
N GLY A 460 17.05 25.07 -5.40
CA GLY A 460 18.17 25.88 -5.88
C GLY A 460 19.23 26.17 -4.83
N ILE A 461 18.84 26.29 -3.55
CA ILE A 461 19.77 26.47 -2.42
C ILE A 461 20.37 25.11 -2.03
N GLY A 462 19.54 24.07 -1.89
CA GLY A 462 19.98 22.73 -1.47
C GLY A 462 21.02 22.11 -2.42
N LEU A 463 20.93 22.44 -3.72
CA LEU A 463 21.84 21.98 -4.76
C LEU A 463 22.95 23.00 -5.10
N ALA A 464 22.97 24.16 -4.43
CA ALA A 464 24.02 25.14 -4.64
C ALA A 464 25.39 24.58 -4.23
N ALA A 465 26.44 25.03 -4.92
CA ALA A 465 27.80 24.52 -4.72
C ALA A 465 28.26 24.61 -3.25
N GLY A 466 28.66 23.47 -2.70
CA GLY A 466 29.15 23.34 -1.33
C GLY A 466 28.09 23.41 -0.21
N TYR A 467 26.80 23.59 -0.52
CA TYR A 467 25.75 23.64 0.51
C TYR A 467 25.55 22.27 1.18
N LEU A 468 25.39 21.23 0.39
CA LEU A 468 25.24 19.86 0.90
C LEU A 468 26.45 19.40 1.71
N ASP A 469 27.66 19.80 1.31
CA ASP A 469 28.88 19.46 2.04
C ASP A 469 28.96 20.19 3.37
N ARG A 470 28.49 21.45 3.44
CA ARG A 470 28.31 22.15 4.71
C ARG A 470 27.31 21.42 5.63
N MET A 471 26.17 20.98 5.10
CA MET A 471 25.21 20.18 5.87
C MET A 471 25.85 18.90 6.43
N ARG A 472 26.59 18.15 5.60
CA ARG A 472 27.30 16.93 6.01
C ARG A 472 28.37 17.19 7.07
N HIS A 473 29.05 18.31 7.00
CA HIS A 473 30.09 18.69 7.96
C HIS A 473 29.57 18.78 9.41
N PHE A 474 28.31 19.17 9.61
CA PHE A 474 27.70 19.22 10.95
C PHE A 474 27.53 17.84 11.59
N PHE A 475 27.62 16.76 10.81
CA PHE A 475 27.61 15.40 11.32
C PHE A 475 29.00 14.80 11.52
N ALA A 476 30.08 15.57 11.31
CA ALA A 476 31.45 15.10 11.55
C ALA A 476 31.61 14.75 13.02
N GLY A 477 31.98 13.48 13.32
CA GLY A 477 32.12 12.98 14.68
C GLY A 477 30.84 12.51 15.36
N VAL A 478 29.68 12.60 14.72
CA VAL A 478 28.44 11.99 15.20
C VAL A 478 28.47 10.48 14.91
N ASP A 479 27.87 9.67 15.80
CA ASP A 479 27.72 8.23 15.58
C ASP A 479 27.09 7.96 14.21
N PRO A 480 27.70 7.08 13.37
CA PRO A 480 27.16 6.79 12.03
C PRO A 480 25.70 6.33 12.02
N ARG A 481 25.22 5.69 13.08
CA ARG A 481 23.82 5.25 13.22
C ARG A 481 22.84 6.42 13.38
N LEU A 482 23.31 7.56 13.85
CA LEU A 482 22.54 8.78 14.07
C LEU A 482 22.73 9.82 12.96
N THR A 483 23.60 9.51 12.00
CA THR A 483 23.94 10.42 10.89
C THR A 483 23.02 10.15 9.71
N PRO A 484 22.24 11.16 9.27
CA PRO A 484 21.37 11.01 8.10
C PRO A 484 22.18 10.81 6.82
N ASN A 485 21.71 9.91 5.96
CA ASN A 485 22.27 9.72 4.62
C ASN A 485 21.74 10.83 3.69
N LEU A 486 22.48 11.91 3.54
CA LEU A 486 22.12 13.04 2.69
C LEU A 486 22.61 12.83 1.26
N VAL A 487 21.69 12.82 0.29
CA VAL A 487 22.00 12.66 -1.14
C VAL A 487 21.41 13.81 -1.97
N PRO A 488 22.06 14.24 -3.06
CA PRO A 488 21.50 15.28 -3.92
C PRO A 488 20.36 14.73 -4.78
N ALA A 489 19.32 15.54 -5.00
CA ALA A 489 18.27 15.29 -5.98
C ALA A 489 18.83 15.18 -7.40
N ARG A 490 18.23 14.33 -8.24
CA ARG A 490 18.70 14.02 -9.60
C ARG A 490 17.81 14.59 -10.70
N LEU A 491 16.51 14.75 -10.45
CA LEU A 491 15.55 15.22 -11.47
C LEU A 491 15.49 16.75 -11.59
N GLY A 492 16.15 17.47 -10.67
CA GLY A 492 16.19 18.92 -10.69
C GLY A 492 14.81 19.57 -10.66
N SER A 493 14.58 20.58 -11.51
CA SER A 493 13.30 21.31 -11.58
C SER A 493 12.14 20.47 -12.15
N ARG A 494 12.41 19.32 -12.75
CA ARG A 494 11.39 18.46 -13.35
C ARG A 494 10.84 17.40 -12.38
N ALA A 495 11.38 17.30 -11.16
CA ALA A 495 10.97 16.30 -10.18
C ALA A 495 9.44 16.33 -9.88
N GLY A 496 8.88 17.54 -9.74
CA GLY A 496 7.44 17.73 -9.46
C GLY A 496 6.55 17.24 -10.59
N ILE A 497 6.81 17.68 -11.84
CA ILE A 497 5.98 17.29 -12.99
C ILE A 497 6.11 15.79 -13.33
N ILE A 498 7.30 15.21 -13.23
CA ILE A 498 7.52 13.78 -13.42
C ILE A 498 6.80 12.99 -12.32
N GLY A 499 6.91 13.44 -11.08
CA GLY A 499 6.29 12.78 -9.95
C GLY A 499 4.76 12.81 -10.01
N VAL A 500 4.16 13.97 -10.30
CA VAL A 500 2.70 14.06 -10.38
C VAL A 500 2.14 13.30 -11.58
N ALA A 501 2.87 13.25 -12.70
CA ALA A 501 2.48 12.42 -13.85
C ALA A 501 2.42 10.93 -13.47
N SER A 502 3.45 10.44 -12.78
CA SER A 502 3.49 9.05 -12.30
C SER A 502 2.36 8.73 -11.31
N LEU A 503 2.02 9.66 -10.41
CA LEU A 503 0.92 9.49 -9.45
C LEU A 503 -0.46 9.52 -10.09
N ALA A 504 -0.66 10.32 -11.14
CA ALA A 504 -1.93 10.44 -11.83
C ALA A 504 -2.39 9.13 -12.48
N VAL A 505 -1.45 8.31 -12.96
CA VAL A 505 -1.74 6.99 -13.58
C VAL A 505 -2.00 5.90 -12.52
N GLN A 506 -1.46 6.03 -11.30
CA GLN A 506 -1.53 4.97 -10.29
C GLN A 506 -2.80 4.98 -9.44
N ARG A 507 -3.65 5.99 -9.56
CA ARG A 507 -4.82 6.21 -8.69
C ARG A 507 -6.17 6.14 -9.42
N ASP A 508 -6.18 5.53 -10.59
CA ASP A 508 -7.41 5.13 -11.28
C ASP A 508 -7.91 3.77 -10.75
#